data_c4003fcfc23657e6641e3abe0d8eb107
#
_entry.id   c4003fcfc23657e6641e3abe0d8eb107
#
_cell.length_a   1.000
_cell.length_b   1.000
_cell.length_c   1.000
_cell.angle_alpha   90.00
_cell.angle_beta   90.00
_cell.angle_gamma   90.00
#
_symmetry.space_group_name_H-M   'P 1'
#
loop_
_entity.id
_entity.type
_entity.pdbx_description
1 polymer ?
#
loop_
_entity_poly.entity_id
_entity_poly.type
_entity_poly.pdbx_seq_one_letter_code
_entity_poly.pdbx_strand_id
1 'polypeptide(L)'
;MTEDSLLGHALVRLDEAAAHLDIDADVIEKLKYPRETTKVRLMIRMDDGSRKSFIAWRCRYDDTRGPTKGGIRFHPDATEDEVETLAFWMTFKCAVMNLPFGGGKGAVQVDPRQLSKAELERLSRSYVKAFSRIIGPDRDIPAPDVYTNAMIMGWMEDEYSQIVGQSSPAVITGKPIALGGSLGRGDATARGGYYLVRHLAADLGLGDTMRVAIQGFGNAGQHVA
;
A
#
# COMPACT_ATOMS: atom_id res chain seq x y z
N MET A 1 19.42 8.45 8.46
CA MET A 1 18.11 8.20 9.09
C MET A 1 18.28 8.49 10.57
N THR A 2 17.37 9.22 11.20
CA THR A 2 17.42 9.46 12.64
C THR A 2 16.77 8.26 13.35
N GLU A 3 17.33 7.86 14.51
CA GLU A 3 16.77 6.74 15.31
C GLU A 3 15.30 6.97 15.70
N ASP A 4 14.86 8.22 15.77
CA ASP A 4 13.49 8.63 16.10
C ASP A 4 12.50 8.58 14.90
N SER A 5 12.94 8.17 13.69
CA SER A 5 12.06 8.05 12.53
C SER A 5 11.23 6.75 12.61
N LEU A 6 10.08 6.72 11.90
CA LEU A 6 9.26 5.50 11.82
C LEU A 6 10.04 4.34 11.20
N LEU A 7 10.82 4.61 10.17
CA LEU A 7 11.69 3.61 9.55
C LEU A 7 12.79 3.17 10.53
N GLY A 8 13.39 4.11 11.28
CA GLY A 8 14.38 3.78 12.31
C GLY A 8 13.85 2.76 13.32
N HIS A 9 12.66 2.98 13.85
CA HIS A 9 12.02 2.03 14.76
C HIS A 9 11.74 0.66 14.10
N ALA A 10 11.41 0.63 12.81
CA ALA A 10 11.21 -0.61 12.09
C ALA A 10 12.53 -1.38 11.88
N LEU A 11 13.62 -0.67 11.64
CA LEU A 11 14.96 -1.26 11.47
C LEU A 11 15.51 -1.83 12.77
N VAL A 12 15.23 -1.22 13.93
CA VAL A 12 15.57 -1.82 15.24
C VAL A 12 14.94 -3.21 15.37
N ARG A 13 13.68 -3.37 14.96
CA ARG A 13 13.00 -4.68 14.97
C ARG A 13 13.62 -5.67 13.98
N LEU A 14 14.14 -5.20 12.86
CA LEU A 14 14.88 -6.03 11.92
C LEU A 14 16.17 -6.56 12.57
N ASP A 15 16.95 -5.68 13.21
CA ASP A 15 18.19 -6.08 13.88
C ASP A 15 17.92 -7.02 15.07
N GLU A 16 16.87 -6.79 15.85
CA GLU A 16 16.43 -7.70 16.90
C GLU A 16 16.07 -9.09 16.35
N ALA A 17 15.29 -9.15 15.26
CA ALA A 17 14.93 -10.42 14.63
C ALA A 17 16.16 -11.13 14.02
N ALA A 18 17.05 -10.39 13.38
CA ALA A 18 18.28 -10.92 12.79
C ALA A 18 19.20 -11.59 13.82
N ALA A 19 19.24 -11.06 15.05
CA ALA A 19 20.04 -11.63 16.14
C ALA A 19 19.64 -13.08 16.53
N HIS A 20 18.45 -13.54 16.12
CA HIS A 20 17.96 -14.90 16.35
C HIS A 20 18.19 -15.83 15.16
N LEU A 21 18.82 -15.36 14.10
CA LEU A 21 18.95 -16.09 12.83
C LEU A 21 20.42 -16.12 12.41
N ASP A 22 20.83 -17.20 11.78
CA ASP A 22 22.13 -17.30 11.11
C ASP A 22 21.98 -16.80 9.67
N ILE A 23 22.09 -15.47 9.51
CA ILE A 23 21.90 -14.78 8.22
C ILE A 23 23.17 -13.96 7.92
N ASP A 24 23.56 -13.95 6.65
CA ASP A 24 24.65 -13.11 6.16
C ASP A 24 24.36 -11.62 6.46
N ALA A 25 25.35 -10.94 7.00
CA ALA A 25 25.26 -9.51 7.34
C ALA A 25 24.92 -8.64 6.13
N ASP A 26 25.35 -9.00 4.93
CA ASP A 26 25.06 -8.29 3.68
C ASP A 26 23.56 -8.32 3.33
N VAL A 27 22.87 -9.40 3.71
CA VAL A 27 21.41 -9.50 3.52
C VAL A 27 20.69 -8.52 4.44
N ILE A 28 21.11 -8.42 5.71
CA ILE A 28 20.55 -7.48 6.67
C ILE A 28 20.82 -6.05 6.22
N GLU A 29 22.06 -5.75 5.81
CA GLU A 29 22.43 -4.42 5.33
C GLU A 29 21.59 -4.01 4.11
N LYS A 30 21.38 -4.91 3.15
CA LYS A 30 20.50 -4.67 2.00
C LYS A 30 19.08 -4.32 2.42
N LEU A 31 18.54 -4.98 3.44
CA LEU A 31 17.17 -4.77 3.92
C LEU A 31 16.98 -3.46 4.71
N LYS A 32 18.06 -2.77 5.07
CA LYS A 32 18.00 -1.46 5.76
C LYS A 32 17.64 -0.29 4.85
N TYR A 33 17.77 -0.46 3.55
CA TYR A 33 17.58 0.62 2.58
C TYR A 33 16.56 0.25 1.51
N PRO A 34 15.64 1.17 1.16
CA PRO A 34 14.77 0.96 0.01
C PRO A 34 15.60 0.94 -1.28
N ARG A 35 15.22 0.09 -2.22
CA ARG A 35 15.83 0.09 -3.55
C ARG A 35 15.66 1.42 -4.26
N GLU A 36 14.49 2.06 -4.11
CA GLU A 36 14.15 3.29 -4.79
C GLU A 36 12.98 3.98 -4.08
N THR A 37 13.13 5.27 -3.77
CA THR A 37 12.04 6.15 -3.38
C THR A 37 11.99 7.32 -4.33
N THR A 38 10.88 7.46 -5.06
CA THR A 38 10.66 8.57 -5.99
C THR A 38 9.64 9.55 -5.40
N LYS A 39 10.04 10.82 -5.31
CA LYS A 39 9.22 11.95 -4.87
C LYS A 39 8.95 12.89 -6.02
N VAL A 40 7.69 13.26 -6.20
CA VAL A 40 7.28 14.14 -7.30
C VAL A 40 6.28 15.18 -6.82
N ARG A 41 6.21 16.30 -7.56
CA ARG A 41 5.14 17.27 -7.46
C ARG A 41 4.09 16.95 -8.52
N LEU A 42 2.87 16.62 -8.10
CA LEU A 42 1.70 16.55 -8.97
C LEU A 42 1.05 17.93 -9.05
N MET A 43 0.63 18.35 -10.23
CA MET A 43 -0.12 19.60 -10.41
C MET A 43 -1.39 19.31 -11.21
N ILE A 44 -2.54 19.63 -10.64
CA ILE A 44 -3.85 19.47 -11.31
C ILE A 44 -4.58 20.80 -11.44
N ARG A 45 -5.52 20.86 -12.40
CA ARG A 45 -6.47 21.94 -12.52
C ARG A 45 -7.65 21.68 -11.57
N MET A 46 -7.97 22.68 -10.76
CA MET A 46 -9.12 22.68 -9.86
C MET A 46 -10.40 23.01 -10.62
N ASP A 47 -11.56 22.79 -9.98
CA ASP A 47 -12.85 23.05 -10.61
C ASP A 47 -13.11 24.56 -10.83
N ASP A 48 -12.50 25.42 -10.02
CA ASP A 48 -12.50 26.87 -10.18
C ASP A 48 -11.55 27.38 -11.28
N GLY A 49 -10.83 26.47 -11.96
CA GLY A 49 -9.88 26.80 -13.01
C GLY A 49 -8.45 27.07 -12.51
N SER A 50 -8.22 27.23 -11.22
CA SER A 50 -6.89 27.39 -10.63
C SER A 50 -6.04 26.12 -10.76
N ARG A 51 -4.75 26.22 -10.43
CA ARG A 51 -3.85 25.06 -10.37
C ARG A 51 -3.39 24.85 -8.94
N LYS A 52 -3.43 23.58 -8.48
CA LYS A 52 -2.95 23.20 -7.16
C LYS A 52 -1.92 22.10 -7.27
N SER A 53 -0.85 22.22 -6.45
CA SER A 53 0.23 21.25 -6.39
C SER A 53 0.11 20.37 -5.15
N PHE A 54 0.48 19.08 -5.30
CA PHE A 54 0.49 18.07 -4.25
C PHE A 54 1.83 17.33 -4.31
N ILE A 55 2.35 16.95 -3.17
CA ILE A 55 3.53 16.09 -3.11
C ILE A 55 3.07 14.63 -3.12
N ALA A 56 3.77 13.81 -3.88
CA ALA A 56 3.52 12.38 -3.97
C ALA A 56 4.80 11.57 -3.93
N TRP A 57 4.69 10.36 -3.42
CA TRP A 57 5.80 9.41 -3.32
C TRP A 57 5.39 8.04 -3.84
N ARG A 58 6.39 7.31 -4.35
CA ARG A 58 6.34 5.88 -4.57
C ARG A 58 7.67 5.27 -4.15
N CYS A 59 7.62 4.35 -3.18
CA CYS A 59 8.75 3.56 -2.72
C CYS A 59 8.62 2.13 -3.24
N ARG A 60 9.70 1.62 -3.84
CA ARG A 60 9.95 0.23 -4.15
C ARG A 60 11.04 -0.24 -3.19
N TYR A 61 10.64 -0.94 -2.13
CA TYR A 61 11.58 -1.23 -1.04
C TYR A 61 12.51 -2.38 -1.38
N ASP A 62 11.96 -3.55 -1.67
CA ASP A 62 12.71 -4.73 -2.12
C ASP A 62 11.90 -5.50 -3.15
N ASP A 63 12.53 -5.97 -4.21
CA ASP A 63 11.93 -6.71 -5.30
C ASP A 63 12.60 -8.07 -5.55
N THR A 64 13.36 -8.56 -4.57
CA THR A 64 14.06 -9.85 -4.66
C THR A 64 13.10 -11.02 -4.90
N ARG A 65 11.89 -10.95 -4.35
CA ARG A 65 10.85 -11.99 -4.48
C ARG A 65 9.93 -11.81 -5.69
N GLY A 66 10.04 -10.71 -6.40
CA GLY A 66 9.19 -10.34 -7.53
C GLY A 66 8.78 -8.88 -7.52
N PRO A 67 7.83 -8.46 -8.36
CA PRO A 67 7.37 -7.07 -8.45
C PRO A 67 7.00 -6.51 -7.09
N THR A 68 7.36 -5.25 -6.82
CA THR A 68 6.96 -4.62 -5.57
C THR A 68 5.44 -4.45 -5.51
N LYS A 69 4.87 -4.58 -4.31
CA LYS A 69 3.42 -4.58 -4.10
C LYS A 69 3.05 -3.74 -2.90
N GLY A 70 2.11 -2.80 -3.06
CA GLY A 70 1.61 -2.03 -1.92
C GLY A 70 0.66 -0.91 -2.30
N GLY A 71 -0.14 -0.46 -1.32
CA GLY A 71 -1.20 0.51 -1.49
C GLY A 71 -0.71 1.93 -1.78
N ILE A 72 -1.61 2.76 -2.29
CA ILE A 72 -1.43 4.20 -2.42
C ILE A 72 -2.35 4.88 -1.40
N ARG A 73 -1.77 5.65 -0.48
CA ARG A 73 -2.48 6.38 0.57
C ARG A 73 -2.69 7.83 0.15
N PHE A 74 -3.89 8.34 0.34
CA PHE A 74 -4.17 9.79 0.26
C PHE A 74 -4.39 10.30 1.67
N HIS A 75 -3.44 11.08 2.20
CA HIS A 75 -3.55 11.59 3.57
C HIS A 75 -2.83 12.94 3.70
N PRO A 76 -3.40 13.92 4.44
CA PRO A 76 -2.77 15.24 4.61
C PRO A 76 -1.41 15.18 5.31
N ASP A 77 -1.23 14.22 6.23
CA ASP A 77 -0.01 14.06 7.01
C ASP A 77 0.95 13.01 6.43
N ALA A 78 0.73 12.56 5.19
CA ALA A 78 1.62 11.59 4.55
C ALA A 78 3.04 12.16 4.44
N THR A 79 4.03 11.35 4.80
CA THR A 79 5.46 11.67 4.74
C THR A 79 6.24 10.62 3.98
N GLU A 80 7.45 10.97 3.57
CA GLU A 80 8.38 10.05 2.92
C GLU A 80 8.79 8.90 3.86
N ASP A 81 9.13 9.22 5.11
CA ASP A 81 9.46 8.25 6.16
C ASP A 81 8.32 7.23 6.40
N GLU A 82 7.06 7.69 6.43
CA GLU A 82 5.90 6.80 6.52
C GLU A 82 5.80 5.88 5.29
N VAL A 83 6.02 6.42 4.10
CA VAL A 83 5.94 5.65 2.85
C VAL A 83 7.03 4.57 2.81
N GLU A 84 8.26 4.89 3.18
CA GLU A 84 9.37 3.94 3.23
C GLU A 84 9.13 2.86 4.29
N THR A 85 8.70 3.26 5.49
CA THR A 85 8.35 2.32 6.57
C THR A 85 7.27 1.33 6.14
N LEU A 86 6.21 1.82 5.51
CA LEU A 86 5.12 0.96 5.07
C LEU A 86 5.53 0.06 3.88
N ALA A 87 6.43 0.51 3.02
CA ALA A 87 7.01 -0.30 1.96
C ALA A 87 7.91 -1.42 2.53
N PHE A 88 8.72 -1.11 3.55
CA PHE A 88 9.47 -2.07 4.33
C PHE A 88 8.55 -3.16 4.91
N TRP A 89 7.48 -2.80 5.62
CA TRP A 89 6.53 -3.76 6.15
C TRP A 89 5.83 -4.59 5.07
N MET A 90 5.58 -4.03 3.89
CA MET A 90 5.02 -4.79 2.77
C MET A 90 5.98 -5.86 2.27
N THR A 91 7.30 -5.64 2.31
CA THR A 91 8.30 -6.67 1.98
C THR A 91 8.11 -7.91 2.86
N PHE A 92 8.05 -7.72 4.17
CA PHE A 92 7.87 -8.83 5.12
C PHE A 92 6.47 -9.45 5.06
N LYS A 93 5.42 -8.64 4.87
CA LYS A 93 4.06 -9.16 4.72
C LYS A 93 3.94 -10.13 3.54
N CYS A 94 4.51 -9.77 2.39
CA CYS A 94 4.53 -10.66 1.22
C CYS A 94 5.36 -11.92 1.49
N ALA A 95 6.51 -11.79 2.15
CA ALA A 95 7.39 -12.91 2.47
C ALA A 95 6.74 -13.91 3.44
N VAL A 96 6.12 -13.42 4.54
CA VAL A 96 5.43 -14.26 5.54
C VAL A 96 4.31 -15.08 4.91
N MET A 97 3.58 -14.51 3.95
CA MET A 97 2.52 -15.20 3.22
C MET A 97 3.02 -16.00 2.01
N ASN A 98 4.35 -16.09 1.83
CA ASN A 98 5.00 -16.74 0.69
C ASN A 98 4.45 -16.27 -0.67
N LEU A 99 4.15 -14.98 -0.79
CA LEU A 99 3.71 -14.40 -2.06
C LEU A 99 4.92 -14.02 -2.92
N PRO A 100 4.83 -14.17 -4.26
CA PRO A 100 5.91 -13.84 -5.19
C PRO A 100 5.98 -12.33 -5.47
N PHE A 101 5.98 -11.52 -4.41
CA PHE A 101 5.99 -10.07 -4.48
C PHE A 101 6.99 -9.49 -3.49
N GLY A 102 7.57 -8.37 -3.87
CA GLY A 102 8.34 -7.51 -3.00
C GLY A 102 7.48 -6.48 -2.26
N GLY A 103 8.11 -5.54 -1.59
CA GLY A 103 7.45 -4.47 -0.86
C GLY A 103 7.42 -3.14 -1.62
N GLY A 104 6.25 -2.53 -1.70
CA GLY A 104 6.09 -1.18 -2.24
C GLY A 104 5.02 -0.40 -1.49
N LYS A 105 5.10 0.92 -1.59
CA LYS A 105 4.13 1.85 -1.00
C LYS A 105 4.10 3.16 -1.76
N GLY A 106 2.92 3.77 -1.84
CA GLY A 106 2.79 5.13 -2.36
C GLY A 106 1.92 5.99 -1.47
N ALA A 107 2.08 7.31 -1.61
CA ALA A 107 1.20 8.26 -0.98
C ALA A 107 1.07 9.54 -1.80
N VAL A 108 0.00 10.28 -1.56
CA VAL A 108 -0.16 11.68 -1.94
C VAL A 108 -0.52 12.47 -0.68
N GLN A 109 0.21 13.55 -0.44
CA GLN A 109 -0.09 14.46 0.67
C GLN A 109 -1.29 15.34 0.31
N VAL A 110 -2.47 14.89 0.69
CA VAL A 110 -3.75 15.50 0.36
C VAL A 110 -4.84 15.10 1.34
N ASP A 111 -5.73 16.02 1.69
CA ASP A 111 -7.02 15.67 2.28
C ASP A 111 -8.06 15.48 1.15
N PRO A 112 -8.39 14.24 0.77
CA PRO A 112 -9.29 13.97 -0.35
C PRO A 112 -10.74 14.42 -0.09
N ARG A 113 -11.10 14.68 1.17
CA ARG A 113 -12.43 15.19 1.54
C ARG A 113 -12.64 16.64 1.11
N GLN A 114 -11.55 17.36 0.82
CA GLN A 114 -11.56 18.73 0.31
C GLN A 114 -11.58 18.81 -1.22
N LEU A 115 -11.55 17.67 -1.90
CA LEU A 115 -11.56 17.59 -3.35
C LEU A 115 -12.93 17.14 -3.86
N SER A 116 -13.37 17.71 -4.99
CA SER A 116 -14.48 17.16 -5.73
C SER A 116 -14.10 15.80 -6.34
N LYS A 117 -15.10 15.03 -6.77
CA LYS A 117 -14.88 13.75 -7.45
C LYS A 117 -14.04 13.95 -8.71
N ALA A 118 -14.26 15.02 -9.47
CA ALA A 118 -13.52 15.32 -10.70
C ALA A 118 -12.07 15.73 -10.41
N GLU A 119 -11.83 16.48 -9.34
CA GLU A 119 -10.48 16.82 -8.87
C GLU A 119 -9.73 15.61 -8.39
N LEU A 120 -10.40 14.71 -7.65
CA LEU A 120 -9.83 13.45 -7.18
C LEU A 120 -9.45 12.54 -8.34
N GLU A 121 -10.28 12.48 -9.39
CA GLU A 121 -9.95 11.74 -10.61
C GLU A 121 -8.72 12.32 -11.30
N ARG A 122 -8.67 13.65 -11.50
CA ARG A 122 -7.50 14.32 -12.10
C ARG A 122 -6.21 14.05 -11.31
N LEU A 123 -6.29 14.07 -9.97
CA LEU A 123 -5.17 13.80 -9.08
C LEU A 123 -4.70 12.35 -9.23
N SER A 124 -5.63 11.40 -9.24
CA SER A 124 -5.35 9.97 -9.39
C SER A 124 -4.69 9.65 -10.73
N ARG A 125 -5.19 10.20 -11.82
CA ARG A 125 -4.58 10.08 -13.15
C ARG A 125 -3.21 10.76 -13.23
N SER A 126 -3.06 11.93 -12.60
CA SER A 126 -1.75 12.62 -12.52
C SER A 126 -0.71 11.79 -11.76
N TYR A 127 -1.11 11.05 -10.72
CA TYR A 127 -0.23 10.12 -10.03
C TYR A 127 0.31 9.05 -10.98
N VAL A 128 -0.57 8.39 -11.73
CA VAL A 128 -0.16 7.36 -12.69
C VAL A 128 0.76 7.93 -13.77
N LYS A 129 0.45 9.10 -14.34
CA LYS A 129 1.33 9.77 -15.32
C LYS A 129 2.74 9.98 -14.78
N ALA A 130 2.85 10.43 -13.53
CA ALA A 130 4.15 10.71 -12.91
C ALA A 130 4.96 9.44 -12.64
N PHE A 131 4.30 8.34 -12.27
CA PHE A 131 4.95 7.10 -11.90
C PHE A 131 4.88 5.99 -12.95
N SER A 132 4.34 6.24 -14.14
CA SER A 132 4.13 5.23 -15.20
C SER A 132 5.37 4.46 -15.61
N ARG A 133 6.56 5.03 -15.43
CA ARG A 133 7.84 4.39 -15.77
C ARG A 133 8.30 3.37 -14.74
N ILE A 134 7.83 3.47 -13.50
CA ILE A 134 8.25 2.61 -12.40
C ILE A 134 7.16 1.63 -11.95
N ILE A 135 5.88 1.98 -12.13
CA ILE A 135 4.77 1.03 -11.92
C ILE A 135 4.57 0.14 -13.15
N GLY A 136 4.01 -1.03 -12.94
CA GLY A 136 3.72 -2.00 -14.01
C GLY A 136 3.53 -3.41 -13.48
N PRO A 137 2.91 -4.31 -14.26
CA PRO A 137 2.62 -5.68 -13.84
C PRO A 137 3.84 -6.46 -13.36
N ASP A 138 5.00 -6.21 -13.99
CA ASP A 138 6.26 -6.93 -13.73
C ASP A 138 7.27 -6.11 -12.91
N ARG A 139 6.87 -4.94 -12.41
CA ARG A 139 7.78 -4.01 -11.69
C ARG A 139 7.28 -3.61 -10.33
N ASP A 140 6.09 -3.01 -10.30
CA ASP A 140 5.52 -2.43 -9.10
C ASP A 140 4.00 -2.31 -9.25
N ILE A 141 3.26 -2.99 -8.40
CA ILE A 141 1.81 -3.17 -8.51
C ILE A 141 1.11 -2.41 -7.38
N PRO A 142 0.52 -1.23 -7.62
CA PRO A 142 -0.27 -0.50 -6.65
C PRO A 142 -1.55 -1.23 -6.20
N ALA A 143 -2.13 -0.73 -5.13
CA ALA A 143 -3.38 -1.21 -4.54
C ALA A 143 -4.08 -0.06 -3.78
N PRO A 144 -5.35 -0.23 -3.37
CA PRO A 144 -5.98 0.75 -2.48
C PRO A 144 -5.40 0.71 -1.06
N ASP A 145 -5.43 1.86 -0.40
CA ASP A 145 -5.07 2.06 1.00
C ASP A 145 -5.97 3.15 1.62
N VAL A 146 -5.54 3.82 2.69
CA VAL A 146 -6.33 4.87 3.35
C VAL A 146 -6.76 5.94 2.35
N TYR A 147 -8.05 6.25 2.36
CA TYR A 147 -8.73 7.22 1.49
C TYR A 147 -8.59 6.98 -0.02
N THR A 148 -8.21 5.78 -0.42
CA THR A 148 -8.35 5.31 -1.81
C THR A 148 -9.27 4.09 -1.87
N ASN A 149 -9.88 3.84 -3.01
CA ASN A 149 -10.90 2.81 -3.19
C ASN A 149 -10.88 2.22 -4.60
N ALA A 150 -11.81 1.31 -4.86
CA ALA A 150 -11.90 0.63 -6.15
C ALA A 150 -12.10 1.60 -7.33
N MET A 151 -12.88 2.66 -7.16
CA MET A 151 -13.12 3.66 -8.21
C MET A 151 -11.82 4.38 -8.60
N ILE A 152 -11.04 4.81 -7.60
CA ILE A 152 -9.73 5.44 -7.81
C ILE A 152 -8.78 4.47 -8.52
N MET A 153 -8.76 3.21 -8.11
CA MET A 153 -7.95 2.18 -8.79
C MET A 153 -8.39 1.96 -10.24
N GLY A 154 -9.68 2.07 -10.53
CA GLY A 154 -10.20 2.02 -11.90
C GLY A 154 -9.70 3.17 -12.77
N TRP A 155 -9.73 4.41 -12.25
CA TRP A 155 -9.17 5.56 -12.98
C TRP A 155 -7.65 5.42 -13.22
N MET A 156 -6.94 4.86 -12.24
CA MET A 156 -5.51 4.65 -12.34
C MET A 156 -5.15 3.56 -13.37
N GLU A 157 -5.91 2.46 -13.39
CA GLU A 157 -5.74 1.39 -14.40
C GLU A 157 -6.01 1.90 -15.80
N ASP A 158 -7.14 2.60 -16.01
CA ASP A 158 -7.50 3.21 -17.29
C ASP A 158 -6.41 4.16 -17.78
N GLU A 159 -5.92 5.06 -16.93
CA GLU A 159 -4.84 5.98 -17.28
C GLU A 159 -3.55 5.25 -17.66
N TYR A 160 -3.17 4.20 -16.93
CA TYR A 160 -1.98 3.42 -17.26
C TYR A 160 -2.14 2.71 -18.60
N SER A 161 -3.29 2.09 -18.84
CA SER A 161 -3.61 1.42 -20.09
C SER A 161 -3.54 2.37 -21.30
N GLN A 162 -4.00 3.61 -21.14
CA GLN A 162 -3.87 4.64 -22.18
C GLN A 162 -2.41 5.01 -22.44
N ILE A 163 -1.58 5.15 -21.39
CA ILE A 163 -0.15 5.50 -21.51
C ILE A 163 0.62 4.40 -22.25
N VAL A 164 0.36 3.13 -21.92
CA VAL A 164 1.07 2.00 -22.55
C VAL A 164 0.45 1.55 -23.88
N GLY A 165 -0.71 2.11 -24.25
CA GLY A 165 -1.40 1.83 -25.52
C GLY A 165 -2.06 0.46 -25.61
N GLN A 166 -2.26 -0.21 -24.47
CA GLN A 166 -2.93 -1.52 -24.41
C GLN A 166 -3.60 -1.73 -23.05
N SER A 167 -4.66 -2.55 -23.00
CA SER A 167 -5.29 -2.94 -21.73
C SER A 167 -4.29 -3.64 -20.82
N SER A 168 -4.14 -3.14 -19.59
CA SER A 168 -3.15 -3.64 -18.64
C SER A 168 -3.76 -3.83 -17.22
N PRO A 169 -4.80 -4.66 -17.06
CA PRO A 169 -5.49 -4.82 -15.80
C PRO A 169 -4.61 -5.37 -14.67
N ALA A 170 -3.51 -6.03 -14.99
CA ALA A 170 -2.57 -6.54 -13.99
C ALA A 170 -1.73 -5.45 -13.30
N VAL A 171 -1.73 -4.21 -13.80
CA VAL A 171 -0.92 -3.11 -13.23
C VAL A 171 -1.33 -2.74 -11.80
N ILE A 172 -2.59 -2.92 -11.43
CA ILE A 172 -3.14 -2.48 -10.15
C ILE A 172 -4.18 -3.45 -9.62
N THR A 173 -4.22 -3.67 -8.32
CA THR A 173 -5.22 -4.52 -7.67
C THR A 173 -6.28 -3.68 -6.94
N GLY A 174 -7.41 -4.31 -6.57
CA GLY A 174 -8.48 -3.64 -5.84
C GLY A 174 -9.37 -2.73 -6.68
N LYS A 175 -9.26 -2.77 -8.00
CA LYS A 175 -10.15 -2.10 -8.95
C LYS A 175 -11.50 -2.81 -9.06
N PRO A 176 -12.54 -2.20 -9.66
CA PRO A 176 -13.84 -2.82 -9.86
C PRO A 176 -13.74 -4.16 -10.61
N ILE A 177 -14.63 -5.09 -10.28
CA ILE A 177 -14.67 -6.43 -10.92
C ILE A 177 -14.84 -6.33 -12.42
N ALA A 178 -15.68 -5.41 -12.91
CA ALA A 178 -15.89 -5.18 -14.33
C ALA A 178 -14.61 -4.73 -15.08
N LEU A 179 -13.61 -4.22 -14.37
CA LEU A 179 -12.30 -3.84 -14.90
C LEU A 179 -11.22 -4.90 -14.61
N GLY A 180 -11.60 -6.15 -14.36
CA GLY A 180 -10.67 -7.23 -14.03
C GLY A 180 -10.25 -7.28 -12.54
N GLY A 181 -11.05 -6.72 -11.63
CA GLY A 181 -10.89 -6.88 -10.19
C GLY A 181 -11.26 -8.28 -9.72
N SER A 182 -10.78 -8.66 -8.52
CA SER A 182 -11.07 -9.96 -7.90
C SER A 182 -12.14 -9.85 -6.82
N LEU A 183 -12.98 -10.87 -6.71
CA LEU A 183 -13.91 -11.04 -5.60
C LEU A 183 -13.16 -11.22 -4.26
N GLY A 184 -13.83 -10.88 -3.14
CA GLY A 184 -13.32 -11.11 -1.79
C GLY A 184 -12.32 -10.06 -1.29
N ARG A 185 -11.93 -9.05 -2.09
CA ARG A 185 -11.01 -8.00 -1.62
C ARG A 185 -11.63 -7.14 -0.52
N GLY A 186 -12.93 -6.94 -0.56
CA GLY A 186 -13.66 -6.03 0.34
C GLY A 186 -13.49 -6.40 1.82
N ASP A 187 -13.58 -7.67 2.16
CA ASP A 187 -13.53 -8.21 3.51
C ASP A 187 -12.25 -8.99 3.84
N ALA A 188 -11.34 -9.15 2.88
CA ALA A 188 -10.17 -10.02 3.00
C ALA A 188 -9.31 -9.75 4.25
N THR A 189 -9.12 -8.47 4.63
CA THR A 189 -8.32 -8.11 5.82
C THR A 189 -8.99 -8.61 7.11
N ALA A 190 -10.28 -8.37 7.26
CA ALA A 190 -11.05 -8.79 8.42
C ALA A 190 -11.19 -10.31 8.48
N ARG A 191 -11.45 -10.93 7.35
CA ARG A 191 -11.56 -12.40 7.23
C ARG A 191 -10.26 -13.09 7.63
N GLY A 192 -9.11 -12.54 7.23
CA GLY A 192 -7.80 -13.02 7.67
C GLY A 192 -7.62 -12.94 9.20
N GLY A 193 -8.01 -11.82 9.80
CA GLY A 193 -8.02 -11.65 11.26
C GLY A 193 -8.94 -12.66 11.97
N TYR A 194 -10.16 -12.84 11.44
CA TYR A 194 -11.09 -13.84 11.95
C TYR A 194 -10.51 -15.26 11.91
N TYR A 195 -9.87 -15.64 10.81
CA TYR A 195 -9.25 -16.97 10.71
C TYR A 195 -8.13 -17.18 11.72
N LEU A 196 -7.33 -16.16 12.01
CA LEU A 196 -6.29 -16.23 13.05
C LEU A 196 -6.90 -16.41 14.44
N VAL A 197 -7.91 -15.60 14.80
CA VAL A 197 -8.61 -15.74 16.08
C VAL A 197 -9.23 -17.12 16.22
N ARG A 198 -9.93 -17.59 15.19
CA ARG A 198 -10.56 -18.92 15.17
C ARG A 198 -9.54 -20.05 15.31
N HIS A 199 -8.40 -19.93 14.64
CA HIS A 199 -7.33 -20.94 14.70
C HIS A 199 -6.71 -21.03 16.11
N LEU A 200 -6.51 -19.88 16.74
CA LEU A 200 -5.89 -19.78 18.07
C LEU A 200 -6.89 -19.88 19.22
N ALA A 201 -8.20 -20.00 18.94
CA ALA A 201 -9.24 -19.96 19.97
C ALA A 201 -9.03 -21.01 21.08
N ALA A 202 -8.68 -22.23 20.69
CA ALA A 202 -8.43 -23.32 21.64
C ALA A 202 -7.19 -23.04 22.52
N ASP A 203 -6.10 -22.57 21.92
CA ASP A 203 -4.83 -22.27 22.62
C ASP A 203 -4.97 -21.08 23.57
N LEU A 204 -5.86 -20.13 23.25
CA LEU A 204 -6.15 -18.95 24.04
C LEU A 204 -7.28 -19.18 25.06
N GLY A 205 -7.85 -20.40 25.14
CA GLY A 205 -8.96 -20.72 26.04
C GLY A 205 -10.26 -19.96 25.71
N LEU A 206 -10.45 -19.55 24.44
CA LEU A 206 -11.63 -18.84 23.99
C LEU A 206 -12.76 -19.84 23.70
N GLY A 207 -13.88 -19.71 24.40
CA GLY A 207 -15.09 -20.53 24.21
C GLY A 207 -16.16 -19.80 23.37
N ASP A 208 -17.25 -20.50 23.10
CA ASP A 208 -18.39 -20.00 22.30
C ASP A 208 -19.06 -18.75 22.89
N THR A 209 -18.80 -18.44 24.16
CA THR A 209 -19.37 -17.28 24.86
C THR A 209 -18.38 -16.13 25.04
N MET A 210 -17.30 -16.12 24.25
CA MET A 210 -16.30 -15.03 24.34
C MET A 210 -16.94 -13.66 24.06
N ARG A 211 -16.46 -12.64 24.77
CA ARG A 211 -16.79 -11.24 24.51
C ARG A 211 -15.70 -10.60 23.70
N VAL A 212 -16.07 -9.93 22.61
CA VAL A 212 -15.15 -9.26 21.72
C VAL A 212 -15.38 -7.75 21.77
N ALA A 213 -14.31 -6.98 21.90
CA ALA A 213 -14.33 -5.52 21.74
C ALA A 213 -13.55 -5.13 20.46
N ILE A 214 -14.15 -4.29 19.65
CA ILE A 214 -13.56 -3.84 18.38
C ILE A 214 -13.28 -2.35 18.48
N GLN A 215 -12.03 -1.96 18.38
CA GLN A 215 -11.62 -0.57 18.31
C GLN A 215 -11.49 -0.16 16.84
N GLY A 216 -12.27 0.85 16.41
CA GLY A 216 -12.38 1.28 15.03
C GLY A 216 -13.40 0.47 14.24
N PHE A 217 -14.34 1.16 13.57
CA PHE A 217 -15.44 0.53 12.83
C PHE A 217 -15.41 0.91 11.33
N GLY A 218 -14.18 0.94 10.76
CA GLY A 218 -13.93 1.06 9.33
C GLY A 218 -14.06 -0.28 8.61
N ASN A 219 -13.43 -0.42 7.43
CA ASN A 219 -13.54 -1.64 6.62
C ASN A 219 -13.20 -2.93 7.40
N ALA A 220 -12.07 -2.97 8.09
CA ALA A 220 -11.68 -4.17 8.85
C ALA A 220 -12.60 -4.42 10.05
N GLY A 221 -12.91 -3.39 10.86
CA GLY A 221 -13.75 -3.53 12.04
C GLY A 221 -15.17 -4.00 11.72
N GLN A 222 -15.78 -3.45 10.68
CA GLN A 222 -17.13 -3.84 10.24
C GLN A 222 -17.23 -5.30 9.79
N HIS A 223 -16.20 -5.81 9.12
CA HIS A 223 -16.23 -7.16 8.55
C HIS A 223 -15.72 -8.24 9.52
N VAL A 224 -15.04 -7.85 10.61
CA VAL A 224 -14.61 -8.79 11.64
C VAL A 224 -15.70 -8.99 12.72
N ALA A 225 -16.59 -7.99 12.88
CA ALA A 225 -17.75 -8.07 13.77
C ALA A 225 -18.79 -9.07 13.26
#